data_83a59491536c5578807ed3024c87afdf
#
_entry.id   83a59491536c5578807ed3024c87afdf
#
_cell.length_a   1.000
_cell.length_b   1.000
_cell.length_c   1.000
_cell.angle_alpha   90.00
_cell.angle_beta   90.00
_cell.angle_gamma   90.00
#
_symmetry.space_group_name_H-M   'P 1'
#
loop_
_entity.id
_entity.type
_entity.pdbx_description
1 polymer ?
#
loop_
_entity_poly.entity_id
_entity_poly.type
_entity_poly.pdbx_seq_one_letter_code
_entity_poly.pdbx_strand_id
1 'polypeptide(L)'
;MVVRRRPQRGHRFTESPVLQLALQGWRSRTVGLLLMGAFLALVGRGFYLQVINNDFLQQKGDSRYLRDIEISASRGKIVDRNGDMLAVSTPMKTIWAIPGDARTMSGEQKRQLAGLLDMGVRELDAKIASEKTFTFIKRQVSPETADRIALHKFPGVHQEKEYRRFYPTGDMTAHIVGFTGVDDKGLEGVELAFQGSLLGRPGSRTVIRDRRGNIVEDVGATKPPQDGKDVRLALDSKIQYLAYS
;
A
#
# COMPACT_ATOMS: atom_id res chain seq x y z
N MET A 1 74.00 -4.14 -59.00
CA MET A 1 73.26 -3.46 -57.94
C MET A 1 72.50 -4.55 -57.15
N VAL A 2 73.11 -5.03 -56.06
CA VAL A 2 72.63 -6.18 -55.31
C VAL A 2 71.84 -5.69 -54.09
N VAL A 3 70.52 -5.88 -54.05
CA VAL A 3 69.65 -5.48 -52.94
C VAL A 3 69.71 -6.55 -51.88
N ARG A 4 70.38 -6.31 -50.78
CA ARG A 4 70.37 -7.19 -49.59
C ARG A 4 69.01 -7.06 -48.88
N ARG A 5 68.22 -8.11 -48.88
CA ARG A 5 67.00 -8.27 -48.01
C ARG A 5 67.45 -8.51 -46.58
N ARG A 6 67.03 -7.67 -45.66
CA ARG A 6 67.16 -7.85 -44.19
C ARG A 6 66.18 -8.97 -43.73
N PRO A 7 66.62 -9.86 -42.85
CA PRO A 7 65.71 -10.84 -42.28
C PRO A 7 64.74 -10.17 -41.28
N GLN A 8 63.45 -10.43 -41.43
CA GLN A 8 62.43 -10.06 -40.45
C GLN A 8 62.68 -10.85 -39.17
N ARG A 9 62.89 -10.14 -38.04
CA ARG A 9 62.85 -10.72 -36.67
C ARG A 9 61.40 -11.10 -36.37
N GLY A 10 61.07 -12.37 -36.43
CA GLY A 10 59.82 -12.90 -35.86
C GLY A 10 59.81 -12.68 -34.35
N HIS A 11 58.81 -11.98 -33.85
CA HIS A 11 58.53 -11.91 -32.42
C HIS A 11 58.25 -13.31 -31.90
N ARG A 12 59.22 -13.91 -31.23
CA ARG A 12 58.95 -15.09 -30.39
C ARG A 12 58.10 -14.63 -29.23
N PHE A 13 56.84 -15.01 -29.19
CA PHE A 13 56.04 -14.92 -27.97
C PHE A 13 56.79 -15.71 -26.92
N THR A 14 57.33 -15.04 -25.92
CA THR A 14 57.93 -15.62 -24.74
C THR A 14 56.84 -16.45 -24.05
N GLU A 15 56.88 -17.78 -24.20
CA GLU A 15 56.06 -18.69 -23.41
C GLU A 15 56.33 -18.40 -21.92
N SER A 16 55.31 -18.00 -21.21
CA SER A 16 55.46 -17.69 -19.78
C SER A 16 55.87 -18.98 -19.03
N PRO A 17 56.92 -18.92 -18.17
CA PRO A 17 57.45 -20.12 -17.51
C PRO A 17 56.42 -20.82 -16.61
N VAL A 18 55.29 -20.21 -16.36
CA VAL A 18 54.14 -20.78 -15.60
C VAL A 18 53.43 -21.90 -16.37
N LEU A 19 53.47 -21.89 -17.73
CA LEU A 19 52.87 -22.93 -18.58
C LEU A 19 53.72 -24.19 -18.72
N GLN A 20 54.96 -24.22 -18.27
CA GLN A 20 55.87 -25.37 -18.36
C GLN A 20 55.89 -26.26 -17.10
N LEU A 21 55.10 -25.92 -16.07
CA LEU A 21 54.95 -26.82 -14.90
C LEU A 21 54.07 -28.00 -15.29
N ALA A 22 54.75 -29.07 -15.81
CA ALA A 22 54.12 -30.36 -15.97
C ALA A 22 53.75 -30.90 -14.57
N LEU A 23 52.50 -30.66 -14.17
CA LEU A 23 51.95 -31.23 -12.92
C LEU A 23 52.02 -32.77 -13.07
N GLN A 24 52.65 -33.44 -12.10
CA GLN A 24 52.67 -34.91 -12.01
C GLN A 24 51.21 -35.41 -12.14
N GLY A 25 50.94 -36.33 -13.08
CA GLY A 25 49.59 -36.71 -13.48
C GLY A 25 48.63 -37.11 -12.35
N TRP A 26 49.20 -37.55 -11.22
CA TRP A 26 48.43 -37.82 -10.00
C TRP A 26 47.91 -36.53 -9.33
N ARG A 27 48.70 -35.47 -9.23
CA ARG A 27 48.28 -34.17 -8.66
C ARG A 27 47.21 -33.50 -9.54
N SER A 28 47.31 -33.58 -10.85
CA SER A 28 46.30 -33.06 -11.75
C SER A 28 44.96 -33.81 -11.59
N ARG A 29 44.98 -35.11 -11.42
CA ARG A 29 43.78 -35.93 -11.18
C ARG A 29 43.12 -35.61 -9.86
N THR A 30 43.91 -35.42 -8.76
CA THR A 30 43.38 -35.07 -7.43
C THR A 30 42.73 -33.69 -7.45
N VAL A 31 43.33 -32.68 -8.10
CA VAL A 31 42.71 -31.33 -8.24
C VAL A 31 41.45 -31.43 -9.10
N GLY A 32 41.45 -32.20 -10.20
CA GLY A 32 40.28 -32.41 -11.01
C GLY A 32 39.12 -33.06 -10.25
N LEU A 33 39.40 -34.08 -9.43
CA LEU A 33 38.41 -34.75 -8.55
C LEU A 33 37.83 -33.78 -7.52
N LEU A 34 38.68 -32.95 -6.89
CA LEU A 34 38.22 -31.94 -5.90
C LEU A 34 37.32 -30.87 -6.55
N LEU A 35 37.70 -30.38 -7.75
CA LEU A 35 36.88 -29.44 -8.49
C LEU A 35 35.54 -30.03 -8.93
N MET A 36 35.59 -31.31 -9.41
CA MET A 36 34.37 -32.03 -9.79
C MET A 36 33.48 -32.26 -8.54
N GLY A 37 34.01 -32.61 -7.40
CA GLY A 37 33.27 -32.75 -6.16
C GLY A 37 32.65 -31.44 -5.69
N ALA A 38 33.41 -30.35 -5.76
CA ALA A 38 32.91 -29.00 -5.45
C ALA A 38 31.78 -28.58 -6.41
N PHE A 39 31.93 -28.86 -7.72
CA PHE A 39 30.92 -28.58 -8.70
C PHE A 39 29.61 -29.38 -8.45
N LEU A 40 29.74 -30.69 -8.18
CA LEU A 40 28.59 -31.54 -7.84
C LEU A 40 27.89 -31.06 -6.55
N ALA A 41 28.65 -30.61 -5.55
CA ALA A 41 28.09 -30.03 -4.33
C ALA A 41 27.30 -28.73 -4.62
N LEU A 42 27.82 -27.87 -5.49
CA LEU A 42 27.13 -26.66 -5.93
C LEU A 42 25.83 -26.97 -6.71
N VAL A 43 25.89 -27.92 -7.64
CA VAL A 43 24.69 -28.37 -8.39
C VAL A 43 23.66 -28.97 -7.43
N GLY A 44 24.08 -29.85 -6.53
CA GLY A 44 23.20 -30.44 -5.52
C GLY A 44 22.59 -29.37 -4.59
N ARG A 45 23.37 -28.36 -4.20
CA ARG A 45 22.88 -27.22 -3.42
C ARG A 45 21.88 -26.38 -4.21
N GLY A 46 22.16 -26.13 -5.51
CA GLY A 46 21.24 -25.42 -6.40
C GLY A 46 19.91 -26.16 -6.54
N PHE A 47 19.96 -27.47 -6.76
CA PHE A 47 18.77 -28.31 -6.85
C PHE A 47 17.98 -28.32 -5.53
N TYR A 48 18.64 -28.45 -4.40
CA TYR A 48 18.02 -28.40 -3.08
C TYR A 48 17.27 -27.08 -2.85
N LEU A 49 17.88 -25.94 -3.20
CA LEU A 49 17.26 -24.61 -3.03
C LEU A 49 16.11 -24.37 -4.01
N GLN A 50 16.22 -24.84 -5.25
CA GLN A 50 15.22 -24.58 -6.30
C GLN A 50 14.03 -25.54 -6.28
N VAL A 51 14.23 -26.77 -5.82
CA VAL A 51 13.17 -27.79 -5.85
C VAL A 51 12.58 -28.06 -4.48
N ILE A 52 13.43 -28.20 -3.46
CA ILE A 52 12.97 -28.62 -2.12
C ILE A 52 12.57 -27.43 -1.23
N ASN A 53 13.31 -26.31 -1.31
CA ASN A 53 13.06 -25.12 -0.48
C ASN A 53 12.40 -23.96 -1.23
N ASN A 54 11.89 -24.18 -2.43
CA ASN A 54 11.29 -23.14 -3.23
C ASN A 54 10.12 -22.46 -2.50
N ASP A 55 9.19 -23.25 -1.94
CA ASP A 55 7.99 -22.73 -1.25
C ASP A 55 8.36 -21.87 -0.04
N PHE A 56 9.36 -22.30 0.74
CA PHE A 56 9.83 -21.54 1.90
C PHE A 56 10.49 -20.21 1.51
N LEU A 57 11.27 -20.21 0.43
CA LEU A 57 11.94 -19.00 -0.07
C LEU A 57 10.94 -18.03 -0.71
N GLN A 58 9.94 -18.55 -1.43
CA GLN A 58 8.83 -17.76 -1.97
C GLN A 58 8.01 -17.15 -0.83
N GLN A 59 7.57 -17.91 0.17
CA GLN A 59 6.84 -17.38 1.32
C GLN A 59 7.62 -16.28 2.06
N LYS A 60 8.94 -16.46 2.23
CA LYS A 60 9.79 -15.41 2.82
C LYS A 60 9.97 -14.19 1.90
N GLY A 61 9.97 -14.39 0.61
CA GLY A 61 9.94 -13.31 -0.38
C GLY A 61 8.63 -12.55 -0.30
N ASP A 62 7.52 -13.26 -0.41
CA ASP A 62 6.17 -12.73 -0.41
C ASP A 62 5.85 -11.95 0.87
N SER A 63 6.22 -12.46 2.03
CA SER A 63 6.02 -11.78 3.31
C SER A 63 6.73 -10.42 3.44
N ARG A 64 7.71 -10.14 2.60
CA ARG A 64 8.43 -8.84 2.58
C ARG A 64 7.73 -7.79 1.72
N TYR A 65 7.04 -8.20 0.66
CA TYR A 65 6.47 -7.33 -0.36
C TYR A 65 4.94 -7.33 -0.37
N LEU A 66 4.32 -8.46 -0.01
CA LEU A 66 2.87 -8.56 0.10
C LEU A 66 2.38 -7.82 1.35
N ARG A 67 1.38 -6.99 1.16
CA ARG A 67 0.67 -6.31 2.23
C ARG A 67 -0.82 -6.41 1.98
N ASP A 68 -1.55 -6.83 3.00
CA ASP A 68 -2.99 -6.77 2.98
C ASP A 68 -3.43 -5.35 3.34
N ILE A 69 -4.14 -4.73 2.41
CA ILE A 69 -4.79 -3.44 2.61
C ILE A 69 -6.26 -3.72 2.92
N GLU A 70 -6.75 -3.11 3.98
CA GLU A 70 -8.16 -3.17 4.34
C GLU A 70 -8.98 -2.32 3.37
N ILE A 71 -10.06 -2.89 2.82
CA ILE A 71 -11.02 -2.17 1.99
C ILE A 71 -12.20 -1.83 2.88
N SER A 72 -12.43 -0.53 3.11
CA SER A 72 -13.52 -0.06 3.93
C SER A 72 -14.87 -0.48 3.36
N ALA A 73 -15.73 -1.02 4.19
CA ALA A 73 -17.13 -1.30 3.89
C ALA A 73 -18.00 -0.09 4.24
N SER A 74 -19.12 0.09 3.53
CA SER A 74 -20.09 1.12 3.85
C SER A 74 -20.96 0.70 5.03
N ARG A 75 -21.23 1.62 5.95
CA ARG A 75 -22.17 1.39 7.04
C ARG A 75 -23.61 1.39 6.49
N GLY A 76 -24.46 0.49 6.97
CA GLY A 76 -25.87 0.37 6.59
C GLY A 76 -26.64 1.66 6.84
N LYS A 77 -27.65 1.93 6.06
CA LYS A 77 -28.51 3.12 6.20
C LYS A 77 -29.46 2.93 7.38
N ILE A 78 -29.87 4.03 7.98
CA ILE A 78 -31.00 4.08 8.88
C ILE A 78 -32.13 4.82 8.18
N VAL A 79 -33.28 4.19 8.07
CA VAL A 79 -34.45 4.76 7.40
C VAL A 79 -35.66 4.75 8.33
N ASP A 80 -36.58 5.68 8.10
CA ASP A 80 -37.88 5.70 8.78
C ASP A 80 -38.84 4.61 8.26
N ARG A 81 -40.07 4.59 8.74
CA ARG A 81 -41.10 3.64 8.29
C ARG A 81 -41.46 3.80 6.81
N ASN A 82 -41.31 4.97 6.25
CA ASN A 82 -41.65 5.32 4.87
C ASN A 82 -40.46 5.09 3.91
N GLY A 83 -39.26 4.87 4.43
CA GLY A 83 -38.03 4.74 3.67
C GLY A 83 -37.22 6.03 3.54
N ASP A 84 -37.65 7.12 4.23
CA ASP A 84 -36.91 8.38 4.26
C ASP A 84 -35.59 8.19 5.06
N MET A 85 -34.50 8.76 4.53
CA MET A 85 -33.16 8.56 5.09
C MET A 85 -32.97 9.37 6.36
N LEU A 86 -32.65 8.68 7.48
CA LEU A 86 -32.29 9.29 8.76
C LEU A 86 -30.78 9.34 8.96
N ALA A 87 -30.07 8.32 8.46
CA ALA A 87 -28.61 8.30 8.44
C ALA A 87 -28.08 7.54 7.20
N VAL A 88 -27.08 8.10 6.54
CA VAL A 88 -26.45 7.52 5.34
C VAL A 88 -24.95 7.75 5.36
N SER A 89 -24.18 6.78 4.84
CA SER A 89 -22.73 6.91 4.70
C SER A 89 -22.40 7.48 3.33
N THR A 90 -21.73 8.62 3.30
CA THR A 90 -21.27 9.29 2.09
C THR A 90 -19.80 8.93 1.83
N PRO A 91 -19.43 8.54 0.59
CA PRO A 91 -18.05 8.23 0.27
C PRO A 91 -17.18 9.47 0.37
N MET A 92 -16.07 9.36 1.05
CA MET A 92 -15.03 10.36 1.25
C MET A 92 -13.67 9.75 0.96
N LYS A 93 -12.63 10.56 1.03
CA LYS A 93 -11.24 10.14 0.90
C LYS A 93 -10.42 10.64 2.08
N THR A 94 -9.51 9.81 2.55
CA THR A 94 -8.46 10.21 3.48
C THR A 94 -7.17 10.44 2.70
N ILE A 95 -6.55 11.60 2.92
CA ILE A 95 -5.24 11.93 2.36
C ILE A 95 -4.20 11.67 3.44
N TRP A 96 -3.26 10.82 3.11
CA TRP A 96 -2.15 10.47 3.99
C TRP A 96 -0.81 10.54 3.26
N ALA A 97 0.27 10.67 3.99
CA ALA A 97 1.59 10.76 3.39
C ALA A 97 2.60 9.81 4.04
N ILE A 98 3.60 9.44 3.24
CA ILE A 98 4.86 8.86 3.70
C ILE A 98 5.82 10.04 3.94
N PRO A 99 6.14 10.40 5.19
CA PRO A 99 6.92 11.60 5.50
C PRO A 99 8.27 11.64 4.80
N GLY A 100 8.94 10.48 4.66
CA GLY A 100 10.22 10.39 3.98
C GLY A 100 10.20 10.90 2.54
N ASP A 101 9.17 10.54 1.78
CA ASP A 101 9.00 10.95 0.39
C ASP A 101 8.35 12.34 0.29
N ALA A 102 7.39 12.64 1.18
CA ALA A 102 6.70 13.93 1.19
C ALA A 102 7.62 15.11 1.51
N ARG A 103 8.72 14.91 2.23
CA ARG A 103 9.75 15.93 2.48
C ARG A 103 10.44 16.38 1.20
N THR A 104 10.45 15.58 0.13
CA THR A 104 11.06 15.95 -1.16
C THR A 104 10.23 16.95 -1.96
N MET A 105 8.98 17.24 -1.53
CA MET A 105 8.13 18.23 -2.18
C MET A 105 8.76 19.62 -2.14
N SER A 106 8.68 20.33 -3.27
CA SER A 106 9.06 21.73 -3.34
C SER A 106 8.14 22.62 -2.48
N GLY A 107 8.60 23.81 -2.10
CA GLY A 107 7.77 24.77 -1.36
C GLY A 107 6.50 25.18 -2.12
N GLU A 108 6.53 25.16 -3.44
CA GLU A 108 5.37 25.39 -4.30
C GLU A 108 4.35 24.26 -4.20
N GLN A 109 4.80 23.00 -4.33
CA GLN A 109 3.94 21.83 -4.18
C GLN A 109 3.27 21.77 -2.81
N LYS A 110 4.00 22.10 -1.74
CA LYS A 110 3.45 22.17 -0.39
C LYS A 110 2.36 23.26 -0.27
N ARG A 111 2.57 24.43 -0.87
CA ARG A 111 1.55 25.49 -0.89
C ARG A 111 0.31 25.07 -1.67
N GLN A 112 0.48 24.43 -2.83
CA GLN A 112 -0.64 23.91 -3.62
C GLN A 112 -1.42 22.83 -2.87
N LEU A 113 -0.74 21.87 -2.27
CA LEU A 113 -1.40 20.81 -1.48
C LEU A 113 -2.15 21.39 -0.28
N ALA A 114 -1.52 22.31 0.44
CA ALA A 114 -2.13 22.99 1.58
C ALA A 114 -3.38 23.78 1.16
N GLY A 115 -3.33 24.48 0.02
CA GLY A 115 -4.48 25.21 -0.54
C GLY A 115 -5.61 24.28 -0.97
N LEU A 116 -5.30 23.13 -1.60
CA LEU A 116 -6.32 22.15 -1.99
C LEU A 116 -7.00 21.51 -0.77
N LEU A 117 -6.26 21.37 0.33
CA LEU A 117 -6.76 20.77 1.57
C LEU A 117 -7.37 21.80 2.53
N ASP A 118 -7.38 23.08 2.16
CA ASP A 118 -7.81 24.18 3.03
C ASP A 118 -7.17 24.08 4.42
N MET A 119 -5.82 24.07 4.44
CA MET A 119 -5.01 24.00 5.66
C MET A 119 -3.77 24.90 5.55
N GLY A 120 -3.20 25.28 6.69
CA GLY A 120 -1.99 26.08 6.71
C GLY A 120 -0.75 25.29 6.27
N VAL A 121 0.15 25.93 5.50
CA VAL A 121 1.42 25.30 5.08
C VAL A 121 2.24 24.84 6.27
N ARG A 122 2.26 25.61 7.37
CA ARG A 122 2.97 25.25 8.62
C ARG A 122 2.39 23.99 9.26
N GLU A 123 1.08 23.82 9.22
CA GLU A 123 0.40 22.63 9.72
C GLU A 123 0.77 21.40 8.86
N LEU A 124 0.77 21.56 7.54
CA LEU A 124 1.20 20.52 6.61
C LEU A 124 2.66 20.11 6.86
N ASP A 125 3.56 21.09 7.00
CA ASP A 125 4.97 20.85 7.29
C ASP A 125 5.17 20.12 8.63
N ALA A 126 4.43 20.47 9.65
CA ALA A 126 4.46 19.79 10.96
C ALA A 126 4.04 18.32 10.86
N LYS A 127 3.02 18.01 10.03
CA LYS A 127 2.57 16.63 9.79
C LYS A 127 3.61 15.84 8.99
N ILE A 128 4.23 16.46 7.97
CA ILE A 128 5.28 15.83 7.13
C ILE A 128 6.60 15.69 7.89
N ALA A 129 6.86 16.53 8.87
CA ALA A 129 8.08 16.45 9.71
C ALA A 129 8.07 15.23 10.66
N SER A 130 6.95 14.54 10.80
CA SER A 130 6.82 13.35 11.66
C SER A 130 7.85 12.27 11.27
N GLU A 131 8.41 11.59 12.27
CA GLU A 131 9.31 10.43 12.08
C GLU A 131 8.56 9.11 11.84
N LYS A 132 7.23 9.16 11.82
CA LYS A 132 6.38 7.98 11.59
C LYS A 132 6.54 7.46 10.16
N THR A 133 6.29 6.17 9.97
CA THR A 133 6.30 5.54 8.65
C THR A 133 5.21 6.11 7.74
N PHE A 134 4.06 6.51 8.32
CA PHE A 134 2.98 7.18 7.63
C PHE A 134 2.29 8.20 8.55
N THR A 135 1.65 9.21 7.96
CA THR A 135 0.88 10.20 8.71
C THR A 135 -0.36 10.63 7.94
N PHE A 136 -1.48 10.80 8.65
CA PHE A 136 -2.68 11.39 8.06
C PHE A 136 -2.49 12.90 7.89
N ILE A 137 -2.70 13.40 6.68
CA ILE A 137 -2.71 14.84 6.41
C ILE A 137 -4.10 15.39 6.71
N LYS A 138 -5.13 14.86 6.04
CA LYS A 138 -6.52 15.26 6.27
C LYS A 138 -7.45 14.07 5.99
N ARG A 139 -8.38 13.83 6.91
CA ARG A 139 -9.42 12.81 6.77
C ARG A 139 -10.71 13.44 6.23
N GLN A 140 -11.57 12.60 5.67
CA GLN A 140 -12.90 12.98 5.19
C GLN A 140 -12.88 14.13 4.17
N VAL A 141 -11.95 14.08 3.22
CA VAL A 141 -11.85 15.00 2.09
C VAL A 141 -12.87 14.58 1.04
N SER A 142 -13.49 15.56 0.38
CA SER A 142 -14.43 15.28 -0.71
C SER A 142 -13.74 14.54 -1.87
N PRO A 143 -14.43 13.61 -2.57
CA PRO A 143 -13.85 12.90 -3.71
C PRO A 143 -13.29 13.85 -4.78
N GLU A 144 -13.99 14.94 -5.07
CA GLU A 144 -13.56 15.95 -6.06
C GLU A 144 -12.21 16.59 -5.70
N THR A 145 -12.02 16.95 -4.42
CA THR A 145 -10.75 17.51 -3.95
C THR A 145 -9.64 16.46 -3.99
N ALA A 146 -9.94 15.23 -3.59
CA ALA A 146 -8.99 14.14 -3.63
C ALA A 146 -8.55 13.81 -5.07
N ASP A 147 -9.47 13.82 -6.02
CA ASP A 147 -9.16 13.59 -7.43
C ASP A 147 -8.26 14.72 -7.99
N ARG A 148 -8.52 15.98 -7.62
CA ARG A 148 -7.62 17.10 -7.96
C ARG A 148 -6.21 16.90 -7.39
N ILE A 149 -6.11 16.43 -6.14
CA ILE A 149 -4.81 16.11 -5.52
C ILE A 149 -4.10 14.99 -6.28
N ALA A 150 -4.84 13.96 -6.72
CA ALA A 150 -4.28 12.84 -7.49
C ALA A 150 -3.68 13.29 -8.83
N LEU A 151 -4.29 14.27 -9.50
CA LEU A 151 -3.79 14.82 -10.77
C LEU A 151 -2.40 15.46 -10.62
N HIS A 152 -2.12 16.09 -9.48
CA HIS A 152 -0.83 16.75 -9.23
C HIS A 152 0.31 15.78 -8.89
N LYS A 153 0.02 14.51 -8.59
CA LYS A 153 1.01 13.46 -8.28
C LYS A 153 2.07 13.91 -7.26
N PHE A 154 1.64 14.48 -6.15
CA PHE A 154 2.55 14.92 -5.10
C PHE A 154 3.39 13.75 -4.55
N PRO A 155 4.74 13.90 -4.43
CA PRO A 155 5.59 12.86 -3.90
C PRO A 155 5.15 12.40 -2.50
N GLY A 156 5.04 11.09 -2.31
CA GLY A 156 4.71 10.49 -1.03
C GLY A 156 3.30 10.76 -0.50
N VAL A 157 2.40 11.38 -1.30
CA VAL A 157 1.01 11.63 -0.92
C VAL A 157 0.10 10.57 -1.56
N HIS A 158 -0.71 9.95 -0.74
CA HIS A 158 -1.61 8.87 -1.13
C HIS A 158 -3.03 9.17 -0.66
N GLN A 159 -3.98 8.45 -1.24
CA GLN A 159 -5.39 8.56 -0.85
C GLN A 159 -5.98 7.18 -0.59
N GLU A 160 -6.91 7.13 0.36
CA GLU A 160 -7.63 5.94 0.74
C GLU A 160 -9.13 6.22 0.81
N LYS A 161 -9.95 5.24 0.48
CA LYS A 161 -11.41 5.37 0.55
C LYS A 161 -11.85 5.34 2.00
N GLU A 162 -12.65 6.31 2.38
CA GLU A 162 -13.25 6.44 3.71
C GLU A 162 -14.74 6.79 3.54
N TYR A 163 -15.52 6.70 4.60
CA TYR A 163 -16.91 7.11 4.61
C TYR A 163 -17.13 8.15 5.71
N ARG A 164 -18.07 9.06 5.47
CA ARG A 164 -18.56 9.99 6.46
C ARG A 164 -20.04 9.78 6.67
N ARG A 165 -20.44 9.67 7.93
CA ARG A 165 -21.84 9.55 8.28
C ARG A 165 -22.53 10.90 8.15
N PHE A 166 -23.67 10.91 7.47
CA PHE A 166 -24.49 12.08 7.24
C PHE A 166 -25.92 11.83 7.74
N TYR A 167 -26.48 12.83 8.42
CA TYR A 167 -27.79 12.77 9.06
C TYR A 167 -28.69 13.83 8.42
N PRO A 168 -29.50 13.50 7.40
CA PRO A 168 -30.33 14.47 6.67
C PRO A 168 -31.32 15.22 7.55
N THR A 169 -31.85 14.55 8.58
CA THR A 169 -32.86 15.11 9.50
C THR A 169 -32.26 15.94 10.64
N GLY A 170 -30.94 15.97 10.77
CA GLY A 170 -30.22 16.78 11.76
C GLY A 170 -30.71 16.58 13.19
N ASP A 171 -30.96 17.71 13.87
CA ASP A 171 -31.28 17.72 15.30
C ASP A 171 -32.62 17.05 15.65
N MET A 172 -33.57 17.02 14.71
CA MET A 172 -34.91 16.47 14.95
C MET A 172 -34.91 15.00 15.40
N THR A 173 -33.97 14.23 14.91
CA THR A 173 -33.88 12.79 15.17
C THR A 173 -32.62 12.41 15.93
N ALA A 174 -31.77 13.40 16.27
CA ALA A 174 -30.47 13.17 16.89
C ALA A 174 -30.52 12.29 18.14
N HIS A 175 -31.49 12.53 19.03
CA HIS A 175 -31.64 11.77 20.28
C HIS A 175 -32.03 10.30 20.04
N ILE A 176 -32.70 9.99 18.93
CA ILE A 176 -33.14 8.62 18.60
C ILE A 176 -32.07 7.93 17.77
N VAL A 177 -31.65 8.57 16.67
CA VAL A 177 -30.67 8.01 15.74
C VAL A 177 -29.29 7.94 16.39
N GLY A 178 -28.92 8.96 17.15
CA GLY A 178 -27.57 9.09 17.71
C GLY A 178 -26.57 9.54 16.65
N PHE A 179 -25.29 9.29 16.91
CA PHE A 179 -24.22 9.68 16.02
C PHE A 179 -23.05 8.70 16.08
N THR A 180 -22.19 8.77 15.06
CA THR A 180 -20.96 7.97 14.98
C THR A 180 -19.72 8.83 15.24
N GLY A 181 -18.67 8.20 15.75
CA GLY A 181 -17.33 8.79 15.79
C GLY A 181 -16.66 8.82 14.42
N VAL A 182 -15.44 9.37 14.39
CA VAL A 182 -14.63 9.47 13.15
C VAL A 182 -14.30 8.08 12.55
N ASP A 183 -14.24 7.05 13.39
CA ASP A 183 -13.96 5.68 12.97
C ASP A 183 -15.23 4.87 12.64
N ASP A 184 -16.33 5.56 12.33
CA ASP A 184 -17.62 4.99 11.94
C ASP A 184 -18.24 4.05 13.00
N LYS A 185 -17.87 4.24 14.28
CA LYS A 185 -18.44 3.54 15.42
C LYS A 185 -19.60 4.34 16.00
N GLY A 186 -20.75 3.69 16.20
CA GLY A 186 -21.90 4.28 16.87
C GLY A 186 -21.56 4.62 18.32
N LEU A 187 -21.86 5.83 18.74
CA LEU A 187 -21.59 6.34 20.09
C LEU A 187 -22.87 6.43 20.93
N GLU A 188 -24.00 6.72 20.30
CA GLU A 188 -25.30 6.87 20.96
C GLU A 188 -26.45 6.37 20.09
N GLY A 189 -27.63 6.22 20.68
CA GLY A 189 -28.90 5.95 20.02
C GLY A 189 -28.93 4.64 19.23
N VAL A 190 -29.67 4.66 18.13
CA VAL A 190 -29.79 3.52 17.20
C VAL A 190 -28.45 3.15 16.59
N GLU A 191 -27.57 4.14 16.33
CA GLU A 191 -26.23 3.89 15.82
C GLU A 191 -25.40 2.98 16.74
N LEU A 192 -25.51 3.16 18.06
CA LEU A 192 -24.85 2.30 19.03
C LEU A 192 -25.61 0.98 19.22
N ALA A 193 -26.92 1.03 19.39
CA ALA A 193 -27.74 -0.13 19.67
C ALA A 193 -27.67 -1.18 18.55
N PHE A 194 -27.62 -0.74 17.30
CA PHE A 194 -27.56 -1.59 16.11
C PHE A 194 -26.17 -1.64 15.47
N GLN A 195 -25.12 -1.29 16.22
CA GLN A 195 -23.73 -1.29 15.76
C GLN A 195 -23.36 -2.57 15.01
N GLY A 196 -23.71 -3.74 15.55
CA GLY A 196 -23.36 -5.04 14.95
C GLY A 196 -24.03 -5.32 13.60
N SER A 197 -25.20 -4.71 13.33
CA SER A 197 -25.92 -4.84 12.06
C SER A 197 -25.49 -3.75 11.06
N LEU A 198 -25.37 -2.51 11.55
CA LEU A 198 -25.02 -1.37 10.73
C LEU A 198 -23.56 -1.38 10.25
N LEU A 199 -22.64 -1.83 11.11
CA LEU A 199 -21.22 -1.89 10.75
C LEU A 199 -21.01 -2.98 9.70
N GLY A 200 -20.49 -2.60 8.54
CA GLY A 200 -20.07 -3.55 7.51
C GLY A 200 -18.84 -4.34 7.95
N ARG A 201 -18.51 -5.35 7.19
CA ARG A 201 -17.28 -6.12 7.34
C ARG A 201 -16.28 -5.64 6.29
N PRO A 202 -15.13 -5.12 6.70
CA PRO A 202 -14.11 -4.69 5.74
C PRO A 202 -13.63 -5.86 4.92
N GLY A 203 -13.31 -5.59 3.67
CA GLY A 203 -12.62 -6.51 2.79
C GLY A 203 -11.12 -6.42 2.98
N SER A 204 -10.38 -7.31 2.33
CA SER A 204 -8.93 -7.24 2.25
C SER A 204 -8.46 -7.38 0.81
N ARG A 205 -7.42 -6.67 0.46
CA ARG A 205 -6.77 -6.68 -0.85
C ARG A 205 -5.28 -6.83 -0.66
N THR A 206 -4.72 -7.84 -1.29
CA THR A 206 -3.29 -8.08 -1.24
C THR A 206 -2.60 -7.30 -2.35
N VAL A 207 -1.65 -6.48 -1.99
CA VAL A 207 -0.85 -5.67 -2.92
C VAL A 207 0.64 -5.90 -2.68
N ILE A 208 1.42 -5.76 -3.75
CA ILE A 208 2.87 -5.72 -3.68
C ILE A 208 3.28 -4.26 -3.52
N ARG A 209 3.99 -3.96 -2.43
CA ARG A 209 4.56 -2.62 -2.18
C ARG A 209 6.07 -2.64 -2.32
N ASP A 210 6.60 -1.59 -2.92
CA ASP A 210 8.04 -1.34 -2.94
C ASP A 210 8.54 -0.86 -1.55
N ARG A 211 9.85 -0.67 -1.42
CA ARG A 211 10.46 -0.12 -0.19
C ARG A 211 9.98 1.29 0.16
N ARG A 212 9.44 2.02 -0.81
CA ARG A 212 8.89 3.37 -0.65
C ARG A 212 7.40 3.36 -0.35
N GLY A 213 6.77 2.18 -0.25
CA GLY A 213 5.35 2.03 0.05
C GLY A 213 4.42 2.21 -1.15
N ASN A 214 4.96 2.42 -2.36
CA ASN A 214 4.14 2.50 -3.57
C ASN A 214 3.60 1.11 -3.92
N ILE A 215 2.36 1.06 -4.36
CA ILE A 215 1.76 -0.17 -4.89
C ILE A 215 2.36 -0.40 -6.28
N VAL A 216 3.13 -1.48 -6.41
CA VAL A 216 3.76 -1.89 -7.68
C VAL A 216 2.80 -2.77 -8.46
N GLU A 217 2.10 -3.67 -7.77
CA GLU A 217 1.19 -4.63 -8.38
C GLU A 217 0.01 -4.90 -7.44
N ASP A 218 -1.13 -5.11 -8.04
CA ASP A 218 -2.38 -5.46 -7.37
C ASP A 218 -2.67 -6.94 -7.63
N VAL A 219 -2.48 -7.75 -6.60
CA VAL A 219 -2.73 -9.20 -6.70
C VAL A 219 -4.23 -9.52 -6.68
N GLY A 220 -5.06 -8.53 -6.33
CA GLY A 220 -6.52 -8.64 -6.31
C GLY A 220 -7.13 -8.71 -4.92
N ALA A 221 -8.45 -8.66 -4.88
CA ALA A 221 -9.20 -8.71 -3.63
C ALA A 221 -9.21 -10.13 -3.06
N THR A 222 -8.59 -10.33 -1.90
CA THR A 222 -8.64 -11.62 -1.17
C THR A 222 -10.02 -11.85 -0.56
N LYS A 223 -10.66 -10.77 -0.08
CA LYS A 223 -12.04 -10.76 0.43
C LYS A 223 -12.73 -9.48 0.01
N PRO A 224 -13.89 -9.55 -0.67
CA PRO A 224 -14.69 -8.36 -0.94
C PRO A 224 -15.25 -7.77 0.36
N PRO A 225 -15.37 -6.45 0.46
CA PRO A 225 -16.05 -5.81 1.58
C PRO A 225 -17.53 -6.18 1.56
N GLN A 226 -18.12 -6.31 2.74
CA GLN A 226 -19.54 -6.53 2.91
C GLN A 226 -20.13 -5.32 3.61
N ASP A 227 -20.99 -4.60 2.92
CA ASP A 227 -21.67 -3.44 3.49
C ASP A 227 -22.57 -3.83 4.65
N GLY A 228 -22.78 -2.90 5.58
CA GLY A 228 -23.66 -3.06 6.71
C GLY A 228 -25.12 -3.21 6.26
N LYS A 229 -25.91 -3.83 7.11
CA LYS A 229 -27.36 -4.02 6.85
C LYS A 229 -28.11 -2.74 7.19
N ASP A 230 -29.07 -2.38 6.34
CA ASP A 230 -29.96 -1.26 6.59
C ASP A 230 -30.90 -1.56 7.76
N VAL A 231 -31.17 -0.53 8.57
CA VAL A 231 -32.10 -0.61 9.71
C VAL A 231 -33.27 0.32 9.44
N ARG A 232 -34.51 -0.25 9.49
CA ARG A 232 -35.73 0.52 9.37
C ARG A 232 -36.35 0.72 10.75
N LEU A 233 -36.63 1.97 11.08
CA LEU A 233 -37.30 2.36 12.33
C LEU A 233 -38.82 2.47 12.14
N ALA A 234 -39.56 2.30 13.21
CA ALA A 234 -41.00 2.60 13.25
C ALA A 234 -41.31 4.09 13.28
N LEU A 235 -40.28 4.95 13.42
CA LEU A 235 -40.38 6.40 13.42
C LEU A 235 -40.94 6.89 12.08
N ASP A 236 -41.69 7.99 12.15
CA ASP A 236 -42.15 8.76 10.99
C ASP A 236 -41.49 10.14 11.07
N SER A 237 -40.63 10.43 10.11
CA SER A 237 -39.85 11.67 10.09
C SER A 237 -40.71 12.92 9.95
N LYS A 238 -41.88 12.84 9.28
CA LYS A 238 -42.81 13.95 9.14
C LYS A 238 -43.54 14.27 10.45
N ILE A 239 -43.98 13.23 11.17
CA ILE A 239 -44.60 13.41 12.50
C ILE A 239 -43.56 13.95 13.49
N GLN A 240 -42.34 13.43 13.42
CA GLN A 240 -41.23 13.90 14.27
C GLN A 240 -40.92 15.38 14.01
N TYR A 241 -40.96 15.82 12.76
CA TYR A 241 -40.78 17.22 12.40
C TYR A 241 -41.85 18.13 13.04
N LEU A 242 -43.12 17.72 12.92
CA LEU A 242 -44.23 18.46 13.51
C LEU A 242 -44.20 18.53 15.07
N ALA A 243 -43.63 17.47 15.67
CA ALA A 243 -43.49 17.45 17.13
C ALA A 243 -42.28 18.26 17.64
N TYR A 244 -41.30 18.49 16.78
CA TYR A 244 -40.08 19.26 17.13
C TYR A 244 -40.22 20.76 16.86
N SER A 245 -41.11 21.15 15.92
CA SER A 245 -41.37 22.53 15.52
C SER A 245 -42.20 23.27 16.58
#